data_a4e3511b4b7770443e5467f4e62fdf67
#
_entry.id   a4e3511b4b7770443e5467f4e62fdf67
#
_cell.length_a   1.000
_cell.length_b   1.000
_cell.length_c   1.000
_cell.angle_alpha   90.00
_cell.angle_beta   90.00
_cell.angle_gamma   90.00
#
_symmetry.space_group_name_H-M   'P 1'
#
loop_
_entity.id
_entity.type
_entity.pdbx_description
1 polymer ?
#
loop_
_entity_poly.entity_id
_entity_poly.type
_entity_poly.pdbx_seq_one_letter_code
_entity_poly.pdbx_strand_id
1 'polypeptide(L)'
;NIFQALSLKGESNTIRKVILSSSRSVYGEGEYQCPNCGVVYPRGRKTKDMMQGDFTMHCDKCNTALTLMPTTEDSKTTPNSLYAFTKLSQEMMIQTMCPAMDIDYTIFRFQNVYGAGQSLKNPYTGILSIFSSLLLDNKDINIFEDGKESRDFIHVKDVASAVIKSINTAASNGEIINLGSGIGTSVIEIAETLKRIYGSTSNLNVTGDFRIGDIAHNVADTQKARKLLDFTP
;
A
#
# COMPACT_ATOMS: atom_id res chain seq x y z
N ASN A 1 -14.81 -8.90 21.54
CA ASN A 1 -13.86 -8.10 20.75
C ASN A 1 -13.50 -6.80 21.51
N ILE A 2 -12.60 -5.96 20.97
CA ILE A 2 -12.13 -4.72 21.64
C ILE A 2 -13.31 -3.77 21.94
N PHE A 3 -14.17 -3.51 20.97
CA PHE A 3 -15.32 -2.61 21.14
C PHE A 3 -16.33 -3.13 22.19
N GLN A 4 -16.58 -4.43 22.21
CA GLN A 4 -17.40 -5.03 23.27
C GLN A 4 -16.77 -4.82 24.66
N ALA A 5 -15.46 -5.01 24.79
CA ALA A 5 -14.75 -4.75 26.05
C ALA A 5 -14.82 -3.27 26.47
N LEU A 6 -14.71 -2.34 25.49
CA LEU A 6 -14.85 -0.90 25.74
C LEU A 6 -16.28 -0.54 26.17
N SER A 7 -17.27 -1.10 25.51
CA SER A 7 -18.70 -0.89 25.84
C SER A 7 -19.02 -1.35 27.28
N LEU A 8 -18.45 -2.48 27.72
CA LEU A 8 -18.63 -2.98 29.09
C LEU A 8 -18.01 -2.09 30.17
N LYS A 9 -17.04 -1.24 29.81
CA LYS A 9 -16.45 -0.28 30.75
C LYS A 9 -17.34 0.94 31.01
N GLY A 10 -18.26 1.26 30.08
CA GLY A 10 -19.14 2.41 30.22
C GLY A 10 -18.39 3.71 30.52
N GLU A 11 -18.85 4.46 31.53
CA GLU A 11 -18.24 5.74 31.95
C GLU A 11 -16.79 5.63 32.46
N SER A 12 -16.35 4.42 32.83
CA SER A 12 -14.94 4.19 33.22
C SER A 12 -13.98 4.08 32.03
N ASN A 13 -14.48 4.18 30.79
CA ASN A 13 -13.65 4.17 29.59
C ASN A 13 -12.85 5.47 29.47
N THR A 14 -11.51 5.34 29.49
CA THR A 14 -10.57 6.47 29.36
C THR A 14 -9.95 6.57 27.98
N ILE A 15 -10.33 5.69 27.05
CA ILE A 15 -9.82 5.72 25.67
C ILE A 15 -10.39 6.93 24.95
N ARG A 16 -9.52 7.80 24.45
CA ARG A 16 -9.91 9.02 23.71
C ARG A 16 -9.82 8.87 22.20
N LYS A 17 -8.91 8.00 21.73
CA LYS A 17 -8.67 7.87 20.30
C LYS A 17 -8.23 6.45 19.95
N VAL A 18 -8.70 5.96 18.81
CA VAL A 18 -8.26 4.70 18.18
C VAL A 18 -7.51 5.03 16.92
N ILE A 19 -6.32 4.44 16.76
CA ILE A 19 -5.53 4.57 15.52
C ILE A 19 -5.45 3.20 14.87
N LEU A 20 -5.91 3.09 13.63
CA LEU A 20 -5.87 1.86 12.85
C LEU A 20 -4.74 1.87 11.83
N SER A 21 -3.86 0.88 11.90
CA SER A 21 -2.94 0.54 10.83
C SER A 21 -3.68 -0.26 9.75
N SER A 22 -4.28 0.46 8.79
CA SER A 22 -4.87 -0.13 7.59
C SER A 22 -3.84 -0.29 6.47
N SER A 23 -4.25 -0.49 5.26
CA SER A 23 -3.36 -0.81 4.15
C SER A 23 -3.88 -0.23 2.83
N ARG A 24 -2.96 0.15 1.94
CA ARG A 24 -3.28 0.48 0.56
C ARG A 24 -4.01 -0.65 -0.19
N SER A 25 -3.90 -1.88 0.28
CA SER A 25 -4.53 -3.05 -0.35
C SER A 25 -6.06 -2.93 -0.47
N VAL A 26 -6.69 -2.08 0.33
CA VAL A 26 -8.14 -1.80 0.25
C VAL A 26 -8.56 -1.19 -1.09
N TYR A 27 -7.63 -0.56 -1.82
CA TYR A 27 -7.87 0.04 -3.13
C TYR A 27 -7.82 -0.97 -4.30
N GLY A 28 -7.28 -2.18 -4.10
CA GLY A 28 -6.96 -3.08 -5.21
C GLY A 28 -5.88 -2.50 -6.11
N GLU A 29 -6.17 -2.32 -7.40
CA GLU A 29 -5.23 -1.69 -8.35
C GLU A 29 -5.07 -0.18 -8.13
N GLY A 30 -6.06 0.49 -7.54
CA GLY A 30 -6.05 1.93 -7.34
C GLY A 30 -6.68 2.72 -8.48
N GLU A 31 -6.29 3.98 -8.61
CA GLU A 31 -6.89 4.94 -9.52
C GLU A 31 -6.10 5.08 -10.81
N TYR A 32 -6.81 5.08 -11.94
CA TYR A 32 -6.23 5.24 -13.26
C TYR A 32 -7.04 6.21 -14.11
N GLN A 33 -6.37 6.88 -15.05
CA GLN A 33 -6.98 7.71 -16.08
C GLN A 33 -7.11 6.91 -17.39
N CYS A 34 -8.34 6.82 -17.89
CA CYS A 34 -8.61 6.34 -19.24
C CYS A 34 -8.84 7.53 -20.18
N PRO A 35 -8.19 7.62 -21.36
CA PRO A 35 -8.41 8.71 -22.29
C PRO A 35 -9.87 8.85 -22.76
N ASN A 36 -10.60 7.74 -22.83
CA ASN A 36 -11.97 7.68 -23.34
C ASN A 36 -13.04 7.67 -22.23
N CYS A 37 -12.72 7.15 -21.04
CA CYS A 37 -13.71 6.89 -19.99
C CYS A 37 -13.52 7.75 -18.73
N GLY A 38 -12.50 8.61 -18.68
CA GLY A 38 -12.15 9.40 -17.50
C GLY A 38 -11.50 8.55 -16.41
N VAL A 39 -11.72 8.90 -15.15
CA VAL A 39 -11.21 8.16 -14.00
C VAL A 39 -11.86 6.78 -13.93
N VAL A 40 -11.04 5.74 -13.77
CA VAL A 40 -11.47 4.34 -13.67
C VAL A 40 -10.70 3.60 -12.57
N TYR A 41 -11.30 2.53 -12.06
CA TYR A 41 -10.73 1.63 -11.05
C TYR A 41 -10.73 0.21 -11.62
N PRO A 42 -9.67 -0.19 -12.36
CA PRO A 42 -9.62 -1.46 -13.06
C PRO A 42 -9.57 -2.64 -12.06
N ARG A 43 -10.06 -3.80 -12.50
CA ARG A 43 -10.05 -5.02 -11.68
C ARG A 43 -8.72 -5.77 -11.68
N GLY A 44 -7.81 -5.40 -12.57
CA GLY A 44 -6.52 -6.03 -12.78
C GLY A 44 -6.28 -6.40 -14.23
N ARG A 45 -5.09 -6.91 -14.49
CA ARG A 45 -4.68 -7.33 -15.85
C ARG A 45 -5.27 -8.69 -16.19
N LYS A 46 -5.57 -8.88 -17.47
CA LYS A 46 -6.12 -10.15 -17.96
C LYS A 46 -5.00 -11.18 -18.12
N THR A 47 -5.17 -12.35 -17.56
CA THR A 47 -4.19 -13.46 -17.62
C THR A 47 -3.76 -13.76 -19.07
N LYS A 48 -4.69 -13.75 -20.02
CA LYS A 48 -4.39 -14.01 -21.43
C LYS A 48 -3.43 -12.98 -22.07
N ASP A 49 -3.53 -11.72 -21.65
CA ASP A 49 -2.68 -10.65 -22.16
C ASP A 49 -1.27 -10.78 -21.54
N MET A 50 -1.19 -11.07 -20.23
CA MET A 50 0.07 -11.35 -19.54
C MET A 50 0.79 -12.59 -20.10
N MET A 51 0.08 -13.64 -20.48
CA MET A 51 0.67 -14.82 -21.16
C MET A 51 1.30 -14.49 -22.51
N GLN A 52 0.92 -13.37 -23.12
CA GLN A 52 1.50 -12.87 -24.37
C GLN A 52 2.58 -11.81 -24.15
N GLY A 53 2.96 -11.56 -22.87
CA GLY A 53 3.95 -10.55 -22.49
C GLY A 53 3.38 -9.11 -22.47
N ASP A 54 2.07 -8.93 -22.54
CA ASP A 54 1.44 -7.62 -22.36
C ASP A 54 1.03 -7.45 -20.89
N PHE A 55 1.84 -6.68 -20.17
CA PHE A 55 1.63 -6.35 -18.77
C PHE A 55 0.96 -4.99 -18.57
N THR A 56 0.52 -4.36 -19.64
CA THR A 56 -0.15 -3.06 -19.62
C THR A 56 -1.51 -3.14 -18.92
N MET A 57 -1.83 -2.15 -18.12
CA MET A 57 -3.17 -2.01 -17.54
C MET A 57 -4.13 -1.44 -18.61
N HIS A 58 -5.20 -2.17 -18.88
CA HIS A 58 -6.23 -1.78 -19.85
C HIS A 58 -7.56 -1.46 -19.18
N CYS A 59 -8.30 -0.54 -19.78
CA CYS A 59 -9.63 -0.15 -19.33
C CYS A 59 -10.64 -1.31 -19.52
N ASP A 60 -11.34 -1.66 -18.44
CA ASP A 60 -12.36 -2.72 -18.46
C ASP A 60 -13.54 -2.41 -19.42
N LYS A 61 -13.76 -1.11 -19.75
CA LYS A 61 -14.89 -0.67 -20.59
C LYS A 61 -14.52 -0.59 -22.07
N CYS A 62 -13.37 -0.02 -22.42
CA CYS A 62 -12.99 0.27 -23.80
C CYS A 62 -11.68 -0.36 -24.25
N ASN A 63 -11.02 -1.12 -23.39
CA ASN A 63 -9.75 -1.82 -23.61
C ASN A 63 -8.57 -0.91 -24.02
N THR A 64 -8.67 0.42 -23.82
CA THR A 64 -7.57 1.35 -24.05
C THR A 64 -6.56 1.26 -22.89
N ALA A 65 -5.27 1.40 -23.18
CA ALA A 65 -4.22 1.47 -22.16
C ALA A 65 -4.50 2.61 -21.17
N LEU A 66 -4.26 2.34 -19.90
CA LEU A 66 -4.51 3.26 -18.78
C LEU A 66 -3.24 3.95 -18.32
N THR A 67 -3.39 5.17 -17.80
CA THR A 67 -2.31 5.88 -17.11
C THR A 67 -2.57 5.84 -15.61
N LEU A 68 -1.56 5.45 -14.84
CA LEU A 68 -1.62 5.45 -13.37
C LEU A 68 -1.85 6.87 -12.85
N MET A 69 -2.73 6.99 -11.87
CA MET A 69 -2.93 8.21 -11.08
C MET A 69 -2.54 7.96 -9.62
N PRO A 70 -2.03 8.96 -8.89
CA PRO A 70 -1.89 8.84 -7.44
C PRO A 70 -3.26 8.56 -6.81
N THR A 71 -3.36 7.48 -6.05
CA THR A 71 -4.61 7.05 -5.42
C THR A 71 -4.89 7.91 -4.19
N THR A 72 -6.02 8.62 -4.19
CA THR A 72 -6.47 9.45 -3.06
C THR A 72 -7.25 8.63 -2.03
N GLU A 73 -7.51 9.19 -0.86
CA GLU A 73 -8.31 8.53 0.18
C GLU A 73 -9.78 8.38 -0.22
N ASP A 74 -10.27 9.24 -1.12
CA ASP A 74 -11.63 9.22 -1.67
C ASP A 74 -11.78 8.25 -2.85
N SER A 75 -10.67 7.69 -3.34
CA SER A 75 -10.69 6.70 -4.40
C SER A 75 -11.47 5.45 -3.97
N LYS A 76 -12.16 4.85 -4.93
CA LYS A 76 -12.98 3.67 -4.69
C LYS A 76 -12.16 2.53 -4.09
N THR A 77 -12.65 1.94 -3.01
CA THR A 77 -12.07 0.72 -2.44
C THR A 77 -12.58 -0.50 -3.20
N THR A 78 -11.65 -1.32 -3.68
CA THR A 78 -11.91 -2.55 -4.46
C THR A 78 -11.00 -3.67 -3.97
N PRO A 79 -11.19 -4.17 -2.73
CA PRO A 79 -10.31 -5.19 -2.17
C PRO A 79 -10.31 -6.44 -3.05
N ASN A 80 -9.12 -6.93 -3.41
CA ASN A 80 -8.92 -8.06 -4.31
C ASN A 80 -8.28 -9.29 -3.61
N SER A 81 -8.14 -9.24 -2.30
CA SER A 81 -7.61 -10.34 -1.48
C SER A 81 -8.31 -10.43 -0.14
N LEU A 82 -8.23 -11.61 0.49
CA LEU A 82 -8.79 -11.81 1.84
C LEU A 82 -8.19 -10.80 2.84
N TYR A 83 -6.88 -10.55 2.76
CA TYR A 83 -6.21 -9.54 3.59
C TYR A 83 -6.80 -8.14 3.37
N ALA A 84 -6.94 -7.72 2.12
CA ALA A 84 -7.52 -6.42 1.78
C ALA A 84 -8.95 -6.28 2.31
N PHE A 85 -9.75 -7.35 2.18
CA PHE A 85 -11.13 -7.38 2.69
C PHE A 85 -11.17 -7.26 4.21
N THR A 86 -10.29 -7.97 4.94
CA THR A 86 -10.23 -7.84 6.40
C THR A 86 -9.82 -6.45 6.85
N LYS A 87 -8.90 -5.79 6.13
CA LYS A 87 -8.50 -4.40 6.43
C LYS A 87 -9.65 -3.42 6.20
N LEU A 88 -10.35 -3.53 5.07
CA LEU A 88 -11.52 -2.68 4.80
C LEU A 88 -12.63 -2.89 5.85
N SER A 89 -12.87 -4.14 6.26
CA SER A 89 -13.85 -4.43 7.32
C SER A 89 -13.45 -3.78 8.66
N GLN A 90 -12.16 -3.74 8.99
CA GLN A 90 -11.67 -3.05 10.18
C GLN A 90 -11.91 -1.53 10.09
N GLU A 91 -11.65 -0.93 8.92
CA GLU A 91 -11.94 0.50 8.70
C GLU A 91 -13.43 0.79 8.94
N MET A 92 -14.33 0.02 8.33
CA MET A 92 -15.77 0.18 8.49
C MET A 92 -16.24 0.01 9.93
N MET A 93 -15.69 -0.98 10.66
CA MET A 93 -15.98 -1.16 12.08
C MET A 93 -15.55 0.06 12.92
N ILE A 94 -14.37 0.60 12.68
CA ILE A 94 -13.86 1.78 13.41
C ILE A 94 -14.73 3.00 13.11
N GLN A 95 -15.04 3.26 11.83
CA GLN A 95 -15.88 4.38 11.42
C GLN A 95 -17.31 4.32 12.00
N THR A 96 -17.79 3.12 12.29
CA THR A 96 -19.12 2.93 12.89
C THR A 96 -19.07 2.98 14.41
N MET A 97 -18.14 2.27 15.02
CA MET A 97 -18.15 2.04 16.47
C MET A 97 -17.52 3.20 17.27
N CYS A 98 -16.48 3.84 16.75
CA CYS A 98 -15.83 4.92 17.48
C CYS A 98 -16.76 6.12 17.71
N PRO A 99 -17.45 6.67 16.69
CA PRO A 99 -18.41 7.76 16.90
C PRO A 99 -19.56 7.37 17.84
N ALA A 100 -20.06 6.12 17.76
CA ALA A 100 -21.12 5.64 18.65
C ALA A 100 -20.71 5.56 20.14
N MET A 101 -19.42 5.61 20.42
CA MET A 101 -18.83 5.54 21.75
C MET A 101 -18.14 6.84 22.18
N ASP A 102 -18.31 7.92 21.44
CA ASP A 102 -17.64 9.21 21.64
C ASP A 102 -16.09 9.06 21.71
N ILE A 103 -15.53 8.23 20.82
CA ILE A 103 -14.10 7.98 20.70
C ILE A 103 -13.66 8.50 19.33
N ASP A 104 -12.62 9.34 19.33
CA ASP A 104 -11.97 9.76 18.08
C ASP A 104 -11.27 8.59 17.37
N TYR A 105 -11.05 8.71 16.06
CA TYR A 105 -10.22 7.74 15.35
C TYR A 105 -9.36 8.41 14.26
N THR A 106 -8.29 7.73 13.89
CA THR A 106 -7.53 8.00 12.66
C THR A 106 -7.21 6.65 12.01
N ILE A 107 -7.46 6.54 10.72
CA ILE A 107 -7.17 5.32 9.94
C ILE A 107 -6.02 5.64 8.98
N PHE A 108 -4.93 4.91 9.08
CA PHE A 108 -3.82 5.05 8.15
C PHE A 108 -3.80 3.92 7.13
N ARG A 109 -3.87 4.24 5.84
CA ARG A 109 -3.64 3.30 4.73
C ARG A 109 -2.15 3.32 4.37
N PHE A 110 -1.40 2.41 4.98
CA PHE A 110 0.04 2.31 4.74
C PHE A 110 0.33 1.80 3.33
N GLN A 111 1.30 2.43 2.68
CA GLN A 111 1.93 1.95 1.47
C GLN A 111 2.95 0.83 1.81
N ASN A 112 3.94 0.55 0.98
CA ASN A 112 4.92 -0.51 1.23
C ASN A 112 5.91 -0.08 2.32
N VAL A 113 5.60 -0.44 3.56
CA VAL A 113 6.47 -0.10 4.72
C VAL A 113 7.71 -0.97 4.70
N TYR A 114 8.87 -0.34 4.90
CA TYR A 114 10.15 -1.02 5.02
C TYR A 114 11.02 -0.43 6.13
N GLY A 115 12.03 -1.17 6.56
CA GLY A 115 13.01 -0.68 7.53
C GLY A 115 13.73 -1.79 8.30
N ALA A 116 14.68 -1.38 9.11
CA ALA A 116 15.44 -2.30 9.96
C ALA A 116 14.52 -3.06 10.92
N GLY A 117 14.81 -4.34 11.14
CA GLY A 117 14.00 -5.23 11.97
C GLY A 117 12.92 -6.01 11.19
N GLN A 118 12.76 -5.75 9.89
CA GLN A 118 11.85 -6.56 9.07
C GLN A 118 12.37 -8.01 8.97
N SER A 119 11.47 -8.98 9.15
CA SER A 119 11.83 -10.40 9.07
C SER A 119 12.29 -10.77 7.65
N LEU A 120 13.47 -11.35 7.53
CA LEU A 120 14.01 -11.86 6.25
C LEU A 120 13.48 -13.27 5.89
N LYS A 121 12.88 -13.99 6.85
CA LYS A 121 12.41 -15.38 6.67
C LYS A 121 10.90 -15.51 6.48
N ASN A 122 10.14 -14.43 6.67
CA ASN A 122 8.69 -14.47 6.51
C ASN A 122 8.35 -14.44 5.00
N PRO A 123 7.62 -15.42 4.45
CA PRO A 123 7.27 -15.45 3.02
C PRO A 123 6.36 -14.27 2.58
N TYR A 124 5.76 -13.58 3.54
CA TYR A 124 4.97 -12.37 3.29
C TYR A 124 5.78 -11.08 3.45
N THR A 125 7.11 -11.17 3.63
CA THR A 125 7.98 -9.98 3.63
C THR A 125 8.00 -9.35 2.24
N GLY A 126 8.13 -8.03 2.24
CA GLY A 126 8.17 -7.27 1.00
C GLY A 126 9.43 -7.55 0.16
N ILE A 127 9.36 -7.17 -1.09
CA ILE A 127 10.39 -7.37 -2.11
C ILE A 127 11.80 -6.91 -1.66
N LEU A 128 11.89 -5.83 -0.88
CA LEU A 128 13.18 -5.32 -0.36
C LEU A 128 13.91 -6.37 0.49
N SER A 129 13.21 -7.08 1.38
CA SER A 129 13.80 -8.12 2.22
C SER A 129 14.25 -9.34 1.40
N ILE A 130 13.44 -9.73 0.41
CA ILE A 130 13.73 -10.87 -0.48
C ILE A 130 14.98 -10.56 -1.31
N PHE A 131 15.01 -9.41 -1.98
CA PHE A 131 16.14 -9.02 -2.81
C PHE A 131 17.41 -8.80 -1.99
N SER A 132 17.30 -8.15 -0.82
CA SER A 132 18.44 -8.00 0.09
C SER A 132 19.06 -9.35 0.49
N SER A 133 18.22 -10.33 0.84
CA SER A 133 18.74 -11.66 1.20
C SER A 133 19.43 -12.35 0.04
N LEU A 134 18.88 -12.28 -1.17
CA LEU A 134 19.49 -12.87 -2.37
C LEU A 134 20.82 -12.19 -2.70
N LEU A 135 20.87 -10.86 -2.65
CA LEU A 135 22.08 -10.09 -2.97
C LEU A 135 23.21 -10.30 -1.96
N LEU A 136 22.88 -10.42 -0.68
CA LEU A 136 23.87 -10.74 0.37
C LEU A 136 24.48 -12.13 0.18
N ASP A 137 23.71 -13.08 -0.36
CA ASP A 137 24.17 -14.41 -0.70
C ASP A 137 24.81 -14.50 -2.11
N ASN A 138 24.93 -13.38 -2.84
CA ASN A 138 25.33 -13.32 -4.26
C ASN A 138 24.52 -14.27 -5.16
N LYS A 139 23.22 -14.42 -4.87
CA LYS A 139 22.28 -15.17 -5.71
C LYS A 139 21.62 -14.27 -6.72
N ASP A 140 21.36 -14.80 -7.90
CA ASP A 140 20.65 -14.07 -8.95
C ASP A 140 19.23 -13.73 -8.53
N ILE A 141 18.72 -12.59 -9.02
CA ILE A 141 17.36 -12.14 -8.80
C ILE A 141 16.55 -12.35 -10.07
N ASN A 142 15.47 -13.12 -9.95
CA ASN A 142 14.46 -13.20 -10.99
C ASN A 142 13.43 -12.09 -10.80
N ILE A 143 13.34 -11.21 -11.78
CA ILE A 143 12.40 -10.10 -11.85
C ILE A 143 11.23 -10.57 -12.72
N PHE A 144 10.04 -10.51 -12.16
CA PHE A 144 8.82 -10.93 -12.83
C PHE A 144 8.37 -9.87 -13.84
N GLU A 145 7.50 -10.30 -14.72
CA GLU A 145 6.90 -9.47 -15.79
C GLU A 145 8.00 -8.78 -16.60
N ASP A 146 7.88 -7.50 -16.84
CA ASP A 146 8.91 -6.66 -17.47
C ASP A 146 9.69 -5.82 -16.45
N GLY A 147 9.46 -6.02 -15.16
CA GLY A 147 10.11 -5.32 -14.04
C GLY A 147 9.63 -3.89 -13.83
N LYS A 148 8.62 -3.44 -14.56
CA LYS A 148 8.09 -2.07 -14.47
C LYS A 148 6.99 -1.90 -13.45
N GLU A 149 6.50 -2.98 -12.84
CA GLU A 149 5.54 -2.86 -11.74
C GLU A 149 6.12 -1.96 -10.66
N SER A 150 5.34 -1.00 -10.21
CA SER A 150 5.84 0.00 -9.26
C SER A 150 5.14 -0.08 -7.91
N ARG A 151 5.89 0.29 -6.88
CA ARG A 151 5.42 0.35 -5.49
C ARG A 151 5.86 1.66 -4.87
N ASP A 152 4.97 2.22 -4.06
CA ASP A 152 5.27 3.35 -3.20
C ASP A 152 5.83 2.82 -1.88
N PHE A 153 7.05 3.20 -1.54
CA PHE A 153 7.75 2.75 -0.33
C PHE A 153 7.83 3.87 0.70
N ILE A 154 7.60 3.50 1.96
CA ILE A 154 7.74 4.42 3.09
C ILE A 154 8.57 3.76 4.20
N HIS A 155 9.50 4.51 4.78
CA HIS A 155 10.33 3.98 5.86
C HIS A 155 9.52 3.87 7.17
N VAL A 156 9.76 2.82 7.95
CA VAL A 156 9.03 2.54 9.21
C VAL A 156 9.12 3.68 10.23
N LYS A 157 10.22 4.42 10.26
CA LYS A 157 10.38 5.59 11.14
C LYS A 157 9.44 6.73 10.75
N ASP A 158 9.19 6.93 9.45
CA ASP A 158 8.27 7.95 8.95
C ASP A 158 6.83 7.57 9.30
N VAL A 159 6.49 6.29 9.13
CA VAL A 159 5.19 5.75 9.59
C VAL A 159 5.00 5.99 11.09
N ALA A 160 5.99 5.64 11.92
CA ALA A 160 5.93 5.84 13.35
C ALA A 160 5.78 7.34 13.72
N SER A 161 6.53 8.22 13.04
CA SER A 161 6.43 9.67 13.21
C SER A 161 5.03 10.20 12.91
N ALA A 162 4.43 9.79 11.77
CA ALA A 162 3.08 10.19 11.40
C ALA A 162 2.03 9.70 12.42
N VAL A 163 2.16 8.45 12.88
CA VAL A 163 1.27 7.87 13.91
C VAL A 163 1.37 8.67 15.20
N ILE A 164 2.59 8.97 15.67
CA ILE A 164 2.80 9.75 16.89
C ILE A 164 2.22 11.18 16.75
N LYS A 165 2.46 11.85 15.62
CA LYS A 165 1.87 13.17 15.34
C LYS A 165 0.34 13.13 15.42
N SER A 166 -0.29 12.09 14.88
CA SER A 166 -1.75 11.99 14.87
C SER A 166 -2.38 11.84 16.25
N ILE A 167 -1.65 11.35 17.26
CA ILE A 167 -2.17 11.17 18.62
C ILE A 167 -2.69 12.51 19.18
N ASN A 168 -1.94 13.58 18.97
CA ASN A 168 -2.23 14.90 19.53
C ASN A 168 -2.80 15.91 18.50
N THR A 169 -3.05 15.45 17.27
CA THR A 169 -3.54 16.33 16.21
C THR A 169 -5.04 16.15 16.01
N ALA A 170 -5.85 17.08 16.51
CA ALA A 170 -7.30 17.05 16.38
C ALA A 170 -7.75 17.05 14.90
N ALA A 171 -7.01 17.71 14.00
CA ALA A 171 -7.31 17.73 12.57
C ALA A 171 -7.28 16.34 11.91
N SER A 172 -6.70 15.33 12.55
CA SER A 172 -6.70 13.95 12.06
C SER A 172 -7.84 13.10 12.64
N ASN A 173 -8.69 13.67 13.50
CA ASN A 173 -9.82 12.96 14.08
C ASN A 173 -10.91 12.70 13.03
N GLY A 174 -11.39 11.47 12.97
CA GLY A 174 -12.38 11.05 11.97
C GLY A 174 -11.81 10.80 10.58
N GLU A 175 -10.50 10.90 10.39
CA GLU A 175 -9.88 10.91 9.08
C GLU A 175 -9.27 9.56 8.66
N ILE A 176 -9.35 9.29 7.35
CA ILE A 176 -8.56 8.26 6.68
C ILE A 176 -7.40 8.99 5.99
N ILE A 177 -6.18 8.49 6.14
CA ILE A 177 -4.96 9.16 5.65
C ILE A 177 -4.04 8.13 4.98
N ASN A 178 -3.66 8.39 3.74
CA ASN A 178 -2.61 7.61 3.07
C ASN A 178 -1.24 7.95 3.65
N LEU A 179 -0.45 6.92 3.96
CA LEU A 179 0.96 7.09 4.32
C LEU A 179 1.85 6.38 3.30
N GLY A 180 2.52 7.17 2.50
CA GLY A 180 3.46 6.77 1.45
C GLY A 180 4.43 7.90 1.15
N SER A 181 5.36 7.66 0.24
CA SER A 181 6.25 8.70 -0.29
C SER A 181 5.59 9.55 -1.39
N GLY A 182 4.57 9.00 -2.05
CA GLY A 182 3.99 9.56 -3.27
C GLY A 182 4.84 9.30 -4.51
N ILE A 183 5.83 8.41 -4.41
CA ILE A 183 6.77 8.06 -5.49
C ILE A 183 6.62 6.57 -5.81
N GLY A 184 6.35 6.26 -7.06
CA GLY A 184 6.35 4.89 -7.56
C GLY A 184 7.75 4.47 -7.97
N THR A 185 8.33 3.47 -7.31
CA THR A 185 9.63 2.89 -7.67
C THR A 185 9.39 1.53 -8.30
N SER A 186 9.94 1.28 -9.49
CA SER A 186 9.78 0.02 -10.20
C SER A 186 10.59 -1.11 -9.55
N VAL A 187 10.16 -2.36 -9.80
CA VAL A 187 10.85 -3.55 -9.27
C VAL A 187 12.29 -3.62 -9.76
N ILE A 188 12.53 -3.26 -11.03
CA ILE A 188 13.90 -3.25 -11.58
C ILE A 188 14.78 -2.18 -10.95
N GLU A 189 14.26 -0.95 -10.75
CA GLU A 189 15.01 0.12 -10.06
C GLU A 189 15.38 -0.25 -8.62
N ILE A 190 14.49 -0.97 -7.92
CA ILE A 190 14.77 -1.50 -6.58
C ILE A 190 15.92 -2.50 -6.64
N ALA A 191 15.86 -3.47 -7.56
CA ALA A 191 16.88 -4.50 -7.70
C ALA A 191 18.25 -3.90 -8.03
N GLU A 192 18.31 -2.96 -8.98
CA GLU A 192 19.53 -2.24 -9.36
C GLU A 192 20.10 -1.42 -8.20
N THR A 193 19.23 -0.71 -7.48
CA THR A 193 19.64 0.12 -6.34
C THR A 193 20.21 -0.74 -5.22
N LEU A 194 19.55 -1.82 -4.84
CA LEU A 194 20.04 -2.74 -3.82
C LEU A 194 21.33 -3.44 -4.25
N LYS A 195 21.43 -3.90 -5.51
CA LYS A 195 22.65 -4.50 -6.06
C LYS A 195 23.83 -3.55 -5.93
N ARG A 196 23.65 -2.27 -6.27
CA ARG A 196 24.68 -1.22 -6.12
C ARG A 196 25.07 -1.01 -4.65
N ILE A 197 24.08 -0.92 -3.74
CA ILE A 197 24.32 -0.70 -2.31
C ILE A 197 25.11 -1.86 -1.70
N TYR A 198 24.78 -3.10 -2.03
CA TYR A 198 25.46 -4.28 -1.51
C TYR A 198 26.76 -4.62 -2.24
N GLY A 199 27.06 -3.96 -3.35
CA GLY A 199 28.22 -4.30 -4.19
C GLY A 199 28.15 -5.72 -4.75
N SER A 200 26.93 -6.26 -4.92
CA SER A 200 26.71 -7.66 -5.35
C SER A 200 27.01 -7.84 -6.84
N THR A 201 27.54 -9.02 -7.20
CA THR A 201 27.80 -9.43 -8.59
C THR A 201 26.62 -10.20 -9.21
N SER A 202 25.54 -10.41 -8.46
CA SER A 202 24.34 -11.15 -8.89
C SER A 202 23.78 -10.64 -10.23
N ASN A 203 23.22 -11.54 -11.03
CA ASN A 203 22.47 -11.13 -12.22
C ASN A 203 21.04 -10.72 -11.87
N LEU A 204 20.50 -9.81 -12.66
CA LEU A 204 19.10 -9.41 -12.61
C LEU A 204 18.43 -9.95 -13.88
N ASN A 205 17.61 -10.98 -13.72
CA ASN A 205 17.02 -11.71 -14.84
C ASN A 205 15.54 -11.32 -14.96
N VAL A 206 15.17 -10.56 -15.99
CA VAL A 206 13.76 -10.31 -16.31
C VAL A 206 13.20 -11.56 -16.98
N THR A 207 12.25 -12.23 -16.34
CA THR A 207 11.83 -13.59 -16.75
C THR A 207 10.56 -13.62 -17.59
N GLY A 208 9.71 -12.59 -17.50
CA GLY A 208 8.36 -12.60 -18.07
C GLY A 208 7.35 -13.45 -17.28
N ASP A 209 7.80 -14.15 -16.23
CA ASP A 209 6.88 -14.85 -15.31
C ASP A 209 5.99 -13.85 -14.58
N PHE A 210 4.78 -14.26 -14.26
CA PHE A 210 3.83 -13.39 -13.56
C PHE A 210 3.03 -14.15 -12.50
N ARG A 211 2.46 -13.41 -11.56
CA ARG A 211 1.53 -13.94 -10.55
C ARG A 211 0.14 -13.39 -10.77
N ILE A 212 -0.84 -14.28 -10.83
CA ILE A 212 -2.24 -13.87 -10.95
C ILE A 212 -2.65 -13.15 -9.65
N GLY A 213 -3.23 -11.95 -9.81
CA GLY A 213 -3.69 -11.14 -8.70
C GLY A 213 -2.65 -10.16 -8.12
N ASP A 214 -1.41 -10.19 -8.60
CA ASP A 214 -0.46 -9.12 -8.29
C ASP A 214 -0.89 -7.81 -8.97
N ILE A 215 -0.80 -6.72 -8.23
CA ILE A 215 -1.12 -5.38 -8.75
C ILE A 215 0.00 -4.86 -9.65
N ALA A 216 -0.39 -4.10 -10.69
CA ALA A 216 0.58 -3.49 -11.59
C ALA A 216 1.35 -2.37 -10.91
N HIS A 217 0.65 -1.36 -10.43
CA HIS A 217 1.27 -0.16 -9.89
C HIS A 217 0.62 0.27 -8.58
N ASN A 218 1.36 1.03 -7.79
CA ASN A 218 0.87 1.58 -6.54
C ASN A 218 1.60 2.87 -6.19
N VAL A 219 0.85 3.98 -6.19
CA VAL A 219 1.33 5.30 -5.74
C VAL A 219 0.21 5.98 -4.97
N ALA A 220 0.51 6.51 -3.80
CA ALA A 220 -0.44 7.27 -2.99
C ALA A 220 -0.44 8.75 -3.35
N ASP A 221 -1.61 9.38 -3.32
CA ASP A 221 -1.67 10.80 -3.03
C ASP A 221 -1.40 11.00 -1.53
N THR A 222 -0.45 11.87 -1.20
CA THR A 222 -0.02 12.14 0.19
C THR A 222 -0.38 13.55 0.67
N GLN A 223 -1.16 14.30 -0.10
CA GLN A 223 -1.50 15.70 0.20
C GLN A 223 -2.25 15.82 1.54
N LYS A 224 -3.12 14.86 1.84
CA LYS A 224 -3.89 14.84 3.08
C LYS A 224 -2.97 14.67 4.30
N ALA A 225 -1.98 13.78 4.26
CA ALA A 225 -0.99 13.61 5.31
C ALA A 225 -0.17 14.89 5.53
N ARG A 226 0.26 15.55 4.45
CA ARG A 226 0.96 16.84 4.52
C ARG A 226 0.11 17.90 5.17
N LYS A 227 -1.14 18.05 4.73
CA LYS A 227 -2.07 19.09 5.20
C LYS A 227 -2.45 18.91 6.68
N LEU A 228 -2.79 17.68 7.09
CA LEU A 228 -3.35 17.44 8.42
C LEU A 228 -2.29 17.19 9.49
N LEU A 229 -1.15 16.60 9.11
CA LEU A 229 -0.12 16.17 10.04
C LEU A 229 1.20 16.93 9.87
N ASP A 230 1.29 17.88 8.93
CA ASP A 230 2.58 18.48 8.53
C ASP A 230 3.62 17.37 8.31
N PHE A 231 3.23 16.35 7.56
CA PHE A 231 4.03 15.14 7.35
C PHE A 231 4.61 15.11 5.94
N THR A 232 5.92 14.98 5.85
CA THR A 232 6.68 14.69 4.62
C THR A 232 7.66 13.57 4.96
N PRO A 233 7.60 12.42 4.26
CA PRO A 233 8.51 11.30 4.49
C PRO A 233 9.94 11.60 4.04
#